data_c463fedbda2a0a920fa56ee49a5c3e69
#
_entry.id   c463fedbda2a0a920fa56ee49a5c3e69
#
_cell.length_a   1.000
_cell.length_b   1.000
_cell.length_c   1.000
_cell.angle_alpha   90.00
_cell.angle_beta   90.00
_cell.angle_gamma   90.00
#
_symmetry.space_group_name_H-M   'P 1'
#
loop_
_entity.id
_entity.type
_entity.pdbx_description
1 polymer ?
#
loop_
_entity_poly.entity_id
_entity_poly.type
_entity_poly.pdbx_seq_one_letter_code
_entity_poly.pdbx_strand_id
1 'polypeptide(L)'
;SVDLEAALSHIDEYLAPYERQSADFPIPMQEAVPYREEKAFFEIGAEESLEARTIVSCGCMLGAYDEQEKLYAAMVLRDYLAGDNDAPLKRAILDKGLAQDLKVSLHDGIQQNWISWEAWNTDEDKVEAIKETVHTLLEKLADQGLDRERLEACFNSFAFRLRDRDGGWAPRSLAEALTMLDSWLYGGDPAQYLQVEKALETLESNLSTGYFEKLLRELFLENPHKALAILVPSRTLGDEKRKKEADRVAAECAAWTE
;
A
#
# COMPACT_ATOMS: atom_id res chain seq x y z
N SER A 1 -21.46 -29.00 -6.43
CA SER A 1 -22.40 -27.87 -6.20
C SER A 1 -22.84 -27.90 -4.74
N VAL A 2 -22.79 -26.76 -4.07
CA VAL A 2 -23.33 -26.61 -2.72
C VAL A 2 -24.83 -26.44 -2.83
N ASP A 3 -25.61 -27.17 -2.01
CA ASP A 3 -27.02 -26.89 -1.85
C ASP A 3 -27.21 -25.57 -1.10
N LEU A 4 -27.62 -24.53 -1.84
CA LEU A 4 -27.76 -23.17 -1.31
C LEU A 4 -28.82 -23.08 -0.21
N GLU A 5 -29.96 -23.78 -0.36
CA GLU A 5 -31.04 -23.77 0.64
C GLU A 5 -30.60 -24.45 1.93
N ALA A 6 -29.90 -25.56 1.85
CA ALA A 6 -29.34 -26.23 3.01
C ALA A 6 -28.30 -25.36 3.73
N ALA A 7 -27.44 -24.66 2.97
CA ALA A 7 -26.44 -23.75 3.54
C ALA A 7 -27.07 -22.55 4.23
N LEU A 8 -28.07 -21.91 3.61
CA LEU A 8 -28.80 -20.79 4.19
C LEU A 8 -29.57 -21.21 5.46
N SER A 9 -30.23 -22.37 5.44
CA SER A 9 -30.93 -22.92 6.61
C SER A 9 -29.98 -23.15 7.78
N HIS A 10 -28.79 -23.67 7.51
CA HIS A 10 -27.77 -23.89 8.54
C HIS A 10 -27.26 -22.57 9.14
N ILE A 11 -27.04 -21.55 8.28
CA ILE A 11 -26.63 -20.21 8.74
C ILE A 11 -27.74 -19.59 9.60
N ASP A 12 -29.00 -19.69 9.17
CA ASP A 12 -30.15 -19.15 9.89
C ASP A 12 -30.30 -19.81 11.28
N GLU A 13 -30.16 -21.14 11.33
CA GLU A 13 -30.18 -21.89 12.61
C GLU A 13 -29.04 -21.45 13.53
N TYR A 14 -27.83 -21.23 12.99
CA TYR A 14 -26.67 -20.77 13.76
C TYR A 14 -26.86 -19.34 14.28
N LEU A 15 -27.46 -18.45 13.50
CA LEU A 15 -27.66 -17.05 13.86
C LEU A 15 -28.91 -16.81 14.71
N ALA A 16 -29.88 -17.74 14.72
CA ALA A 16 -31.16 -17.60 15.46
C ALA A 16 -31.04 -17.21 16.95
N PRO A 17 -30.01 -17.63 17.71
CA PRO A 17 -29.83 -17.21 19.11
C PRO A 17 -29.38 -15.76 19.28
N TYR A 18 -28.92 -15.11 18.20
CA TYR A 18 -28.35 -13.76 18.27
C TYR A 18 -29.40 -12.72 17.90
N GLU A 19 -29.59 -11.74 18.77
CA GLU A 19 -30.43 -10.58 18.48
C GLU A 19 -29.66 -9.56 17.65
N ARG A 20 -30.32 -8.93 16.66
CA ARG A 20 -29.77 -7.85 15.90
C ARG A 20 -29.46 -6.67 16.81
N GLN A 21 -28.18 -6.38 17.00
CA GLN A 21 -27.71 -5.19 17.70
C GLN A 21 -27.41 -4.09 16.70
N SER A 22 -27.82 -2.87 17.03
CA SER A 22 -27.35 -1.68 16.32
C SER A 22 -25.97 -1.34 16.86
N ALA A 23 -24.95 -1.83 16.20
CA ALA A 23 -23.57 -1.44 16.47
C ALA A 23 -23.14 -0.49 15.34
N ASP A 24 -23.17 0.80 15.63
CA ASP A 24 -22.60 1.80 14.72
C ASP A 24 -21.19 2.13 15.23
N PHE A 25 -20.19 1.63 14.51
CA PHE A 25 -18.78 1.91 14.77
C PHE A 25 -18.20 2.64 13.55
N PRO A 26 -18.55 3.93 13.33
CA PRO A 26 -18.04 4.67 12.21
C PRO A 26 -16.52 4.77 12.32
N ILE A 27 -15.82 4.37 11.27
CA ILE A 27 -14.39 4.64 11.12
C ILE A 27 -14.29 6.02 10.47
N PRO A 28 -13.80 7.05 11.20
CA PRO A 28 -13.69 8.39 10.61
C PRO A 28 -12.63 8.40 9.51
N MET A 29 -12.89 9.17 8.45
CA MET A 29 -11.87 9.47 7.45
C MET A 29 -10.75 10.30 8.10
N GLN A 30 -9.50 9.92 7.83
CA GLN A 30 -8.37 10.72 8.27
C GLN A 30 -8.27 11.98 7.43
N GLU A 31 -8.27 13.14 8.09
CA GLU A 31 -8.03 14.42 7.44
C GLU A 31 -6.58 14.51 6.96
N ALA A 32 -6.34 15.30 5.92
CA ALA A 32 -5.00 15.56 5.43
C ALA A 32 -4.17 16.23 6.52
N VAL A 33 -2.99 15.69 6.79
CA VAL A 33 -2.02 16.26 7.72
C VAL A 33 -0.90 16.93 6.93
N PRO A 34 -0.26 17.98 7.48
CA PRO A 34 0.92 18.57 6.86
C PRO A 34 2.00 17.52 6.62
N TYR A 35 2.75 17.67 5.52
CA TYR A 35 3.89 16.80 5.23
C TYR A 35 4.83 16.68 6.44
N ARG A 36 5.23 15.46 6.73
CA ARG A 36 6.13 15.13 7.82
C ARG A 36 7.24 14.22 7.33
N GLU A 37 8.43 14.46 7.90
CA GLU A 37 9.55 13.52 7.85
C GLU A 37 9.81 13.01 9.26
N GLU A 38 9.75 11.70 9.44
CA GLU A 38 9.96 11.08 10.73
C GLU A 38 11.10 10.06 10.64
N LYS A 39 12.03 10.18 11.57
CA LYS A 39 13.11 9.21 11.74
C LYS A 39 12.78 8.27 12.89
N ALA A 40 12.78 6.98 12.62
CA ALA A 40 12.56 5.94 13.62
C ALA A 40 13.69 4.92 13.57
N PHE A 41 13.89 4.21 14.68
CA PHE A 41 14.91 3.18 14.79
C PHE A 41 14.28 1.80 14.87
N PHE A 42 14.94 0.82 14.27
CA PHE A 42 14.59 -0.58 14.42
C PHE A 42 15.78 -1.39 14.97
N GLU A 43 15.47 -2.45 15.68
CA GLU A 43 16.44 -3.30 16.34
C GLU A 43 17.18 -4.20 15.37
N ILE A 44 18.49 -4.27 15.49
CA ILE A 44 19.34 -5.30 14.87
C ILE A 44 20.23 -5.96 15.93
N GLY A 45 20.81 -7.10 15.61
CA GLY A 45 21.74 -7.80 16.49
C GLY A 45 22.99 -6.95 16.77
N ALA A 46 23.58 -7.13 17.96
CA ALA A 46 24.75 -6.37 18.40
C ALA A 46 25.96 -6.48 17.44
N GLU A 47 26.13 -7.64 16.81
CA GLU A 47 27.24 -7.93 15.89
C GLU A 47 26.87 -7.68 14.41
N GLU A 48 25.62 -7.29 14.10
CA GLU A 48 25.19 -7.05 12.73
C GLU A 48 25.72 -5.71 12.20
N SER A 49 26.01 -5.64 10.88
CA SER A 49 26.41 -4.40 10.23
C SER A 49 25.26 -3.39 10.22
N LEU A 50 25.60 -2.11 10.42
CA LEU A 50 24.66 -0.99 10.20
C LEU A 50 24.58 -0.59 8.72
N GLU A 51 25.57 -0.97 7.91
CA GLU A 51 25.66 -0.61 6.50
C GLU A 51 24.52 -1.25 5.68
N ALA A 52 24.00 -0.49 4.74
CA ALA A 52 22.95 -0.91 3.80
C ALA A 52 21.73 -1.53 4.50
N ARG A 53 21.27 -0.93 5.61
CA ARG A 53 20.10 -1.40 6.36
C ARG A 53 19.02 -0.34 6.57
N THR A 54 19.32 0.90 6.27
CA THR A 54 18.33 1.99 6.32
C THR A 54 17.24 1.75 5.26
N ILE A 55 16.00 2.09 5.62
CA ILE A 55 14.86 2.06 4.71
C ILE A 55 14.28 3.46 4.66
N VAL A 56 13.98 3.93 3.47
CA VAL A 56 13.30 5.21 3.24
C VAL A 56 11.96 4.91 2.58
N SER A 57 10.87 5.33 3.19
CA SER A 57 9.51 5.09 2.69
C SER A 57 8.73 6.39 2.67
N CYS A 58 8.06 6.69 1.56
CA CYS A 58 7.14 7.80 1.45
C CYS A 58 5.75 7.27 1.10
N GLY A 59 4.82 7.40 2.04
CA GLY A 59 3.42 7.07 1.86
C GLY A 59 2.62 8.28 1.42
N CYS A 60 1.75 8.08 0.42
CA CYS A 60 0.88 9.10 -0.17
C CYS A 60 -0.56 8.59 -0.18
N MET A 61 -1.49 9.36 0.35
CA MET A 61 -2.91 8.99 0.29
C MET A 61 -3.38 8.95 -1.16
N LEU A 62 -4.04 7.86 -1.54
CA LEU A 62 -4.55 7.66 -2.89
C LEU A 62 -5.98 8.19 -3.02
N GLY A 63 -6.87 7.75 -2.13
CA GLY A 63 -8.28 8.10 -2.18
C GLY A 63 -9.14 7.16 -1.33
N ALA A 64 -10.45 7.31 -1.45
CA ALA A 64 -11.40 6.49 -0.70
C ALA A 64 -11.64 5.13 -1.39
N TYR A 65 -12.25 4.22 -0.64
CA TYR A 65 -12.60 2.85 -1.09
C TYR A 65 -13.51 2.79 -2.32
N ASP A 66 -14.23 3.85 -2.64
CA ASP A 66 -15.16 3.92 -3.77
C ASP A 66 -14.54 4.49 -5.06
N GLU A 67 -13.29 4.93 -5.03
CA GLU A 67 -12.56 5.47 -6.19
C GLU A 67 -11.86 4.35 -6.99
N GLN A 68 -12.62 3.36 -7.47
CA GLN A 68 -12.10 2.16 -8.15
C GLN A 68 -11.21 2.46 -9.36
N GLU A 69 -11.63 3.38 -10.24
CA GLU A 69 -10.87 3.72 -11.46
C GLU A 69 -9.50 4.31 -11.09
N LYS A 70 -9.45 5.19 -10.09
CA LYS A 70 -8.21 5.79 -9.60
C LYS A 70 -7.29 4.75 -8.93
N LEU A 71 -7.87 3.83 -8.16
CA LEU A 71 -7.14 2.71 -7.56
C LEU A 71 -6.48 1.84 -8.64
N TYR A 72 -7.24 1.46 -9.66
CA TYR A 72 -6.73 0.64 -10.76
C TYR A 72 -5.67 1.37 -11.59
N ALA A 73 -5.84 2.67 -11.83
CA ALA A 73 -4.81 3.49 -12.47
C ALA A 73 -3.51 3.54 -11.63
N ALA A 74 -3.63 3.65 -10.31
CA ALA A 74 -2.47 3.60 -9.40
C ALA A 74 -1.78 2.23 -9.41
N MET A 75 -2.52 1.13 -9.58
CA MET A 75 -1.94 -0.21 -9.75
C MET A 75 -1.11 -0.32 -11.05
N VAL A 76 -1.61 0.26 -12.15
CA VAL A 76 -0.86 0.34 -13.41
C VAL A 76 0.39 1.21 -13.25
N LEU A 77 0.28 2.38 -12.61
CA LEU A 77 1.43 3.25 -12.31
C LEU A 77 2.46 2.57 -11.41
N ARG A 78 2.04 1.83 -10.41
CA ARG A 78 2.94 1.02 -9.56
C ARG A 78 3.79 0.09 -10.41
N ASP A 79 3.15 -0.68 -11.31
CA ASP A 79 3.83 -1.62 -12.18
C ASP A 79 4.74 -0.89 -13.20
N TYR A 80 4.30 0.25 -13.70
CA TYR A 80 5.10 1.10 -14.57
C TYR A 80 6.38 1.60 -13.87
N LEU A 81 6.25 2.09 -12.63
CA LEU A 81 7.36 2.73 -11.89
C LEU A 81 8.37 1.73 -11.32
N ALA A 82 7.91 0.57 -10.83
CA ALA A 82 8.75 -0.36 -10.07
C ALA A 82 8.38 -1.85 -10.26
N GLY A 83 7.62 -2.23 -11.29
CA GLY A 83 7.15 -3.60 -11.48
C GLY A 83 8.26 -4.60 -11.86
N ASP A 84 9.36 -4.14 -12.42
CA ASP A 84 10.55 -4.93 -12.77
C ASP A 84 11.84 -4.11 -12.58
N ASN A 85 13.00 -4.73 -12.80
CA ASN A 85 14.28 -4.05 -12.60
C ASN A 85 14.60 -2.97 -13.66
N ASP A 86 13.94 -3.00 -14.82
CA ASP A 86 14.05 -1.98 -15.88
C ASP A 86 13.03 -0.85 -15.70
N ALA A 87 12.16 -0.97 -14.69
CA ALA A 87 11.17 0.06 -14.36
C ALA A 87 11.86 1.38 -13.99
N PRO A 88 11.36 2.53 -14.50
CA PRO A 88 12.12 3.77 -14.50
C PRO A 88 12.53 4.25 -13.11
N LEU A 89 11.65 4.13 -12.11
CA LEU A 89 11.97 4.58 -10.75
C LEU A 89 12.95 3.64 -10.05
N LYS A 90 12.73 2.34 -10.20
CA LYS A 90 13.62 1.31 -9.63
C LYS A 90 15.00 1.41 -10.23
N ARG A 91 15.10 1.48 -11.55
CA ARG A 91 16.37 1.61 -12.28
C ARG A 91 17.13 2.86 -11.88
N ALA A 92 16.47 4.02 -11.76
CA ALA A 92 17.13 5.27 -11.39
C ALA A 92 17.83 5.21 -10.02
N ILE A 93 17.29 4.45 -9.08
CA ILE A 93 17.89 4.25 -7.75
C ILE A 93 19.01 3.20 -7.80
N LEU A 94 18.79 2.09 -8.51
CA LEU A 94 19.76 1.00 -8.60
C LEU A 94 21.01 1.40 -9.39
N ASP A 95 20.86 2.06 -10.55
CA ASP A 95 21.99 2.49 -11.40
C ASP A 95 22.90 3.50 -10.69
N LYS A 96 22.36 4.29 -9.77
CA LYS A 96 23.13 5.23 -8.93
C LYS A 96 23.73 4.58 -7.67
N GLY A 97 23.44 3.32 -7.39
CA GLY A 97 23.87 2.63 -6.17
C GLY A 97 23.34 3.27 -4.88
N LEU A 98 22.17 3.91 -4.95
CA LEU A 98 21.58 4.61 -3.81
C LEU A 98 20.90 3.65 -2.82
N ALA A 99 20.32 2.57 -3.31
CA ALA A 99 19.74 1.50 -2.49
C ALA A 99 19.91 0.16 -3.22
N GLN A 100 19.71 -0.95 -2.53
CA GLN A 100 19.77 -2.29 -3.13
C GLN A 100 18.47 -2.70 -3.81
N ASP A 101 17.34 -2.10 -3.39
CA ASP A 101 16.02 -2.30 -4.01
C ASP A 101 15.16 -1.06 -3.86
N LEU A 102 14.21 -0.90 -4.80
CA LEU A 102 13.13 0.07 -4.69
C LEU A 102 11.81 -0.62 -5.04
N LYS A 103 10.80 -0.39 -4.23
CA LYS A 103 9.45 -0.90 -4.45
C LYS A 103 8.46 0.27 -4.47
N VAL A 104 7.39 0.08 -5.21
CA VAL A 104 6.16 0.87 -5.06
C VAL A 104 5.07 -0.09 -4.61
N SER A 105 4.54 0.16 -3.42
CA SER A 105 3.54 -0.68 -2.78
C SER A 105 2.19 0.04 -2.75
N LEU A 106 1.12 -0.70 -2.93
CA LEU A 106 -0.24 -0.16 -2.86
C LEU A 106 -0.97 -0.88 -1.74
N HIS A 107 -1.65 -0.12 -0.91
CA HIS A 107 -2.39 -0.58 0.25
C HIS A 107 -3.86 -0.26 0.03
N ASP A 108 -4.57 -1.27 -0.44
CA ASP A 108 -5.99 -1.23 -0.79
C ASP A 108 -6.84 -2.13 0.12
N GLY A 109 -8.14 -2.23 -0.14
CA GLY A 109 -9.08 -2.97 0.71
C GLY A 109 -9.37 -2.30 2.06
N ILE A 110 -9.05 -1.03 2.19
CA ILE A 110 -9.25 -0.20 3.38
C ILE A 110 -10.04 1.07 3.02
N GLN A 111 -10.60 1.74 4.04
CA GLN A 111 -11.46 2.91 3.82
C GLN A 111 -10.78 4.02 3.02
N GLN A 112 -9.50 4.27 3.27
CA GLN A 112 -8.66 5.21 2.51
C GLN A 112 -7.43 4.47 2.00
N ASN A 113 -7.40 4.22 0.71
CA ASN A 113 -6.29 3.56 0.04
C ASN A 113 -5.06 4.49 -0.01
N TRP A 114 -3.87 3.93 0.06
CA TRP A 114 -2.63 4.69 -0.05
C TRP A 114 -1.56 3.94 -0.84
N ILE A 115 -0.62 4.68 -1.38
CA ILE A 115 0.50 4.17 -2.17
C ILE A 115 1.81 4.66 -1.56
N SER A 116 2.83 3.83 -1.55
CA SER A 116 4.17 4.20 -1.10
C SER A 116 5.24 3.88 -2.14
N TRP A 117 6.32 4.65 -2.14
CA TRP A 117 7.58 4.16 -2.65
C TRP A 117 8.55 3.91 -1.49
N GLU A 118 9.38 2.89 -1.63
CA GLU A 118 10.24 2.40 -0.55
C GLU A 118 11.61 2.02 -1.12
N ALA A 119 12.66 2.74 -0.68
CA ALA A 119 14.04 2.37 -0.97
C ALA A 119 14.59 1.52 0.17
N TRP A 120 14.99 0.31 -0.17
CA TRP A 120 15.42 -0.71 0.78
C TRP A 120 16.92 -0.92 0.76
N ASN A 121 17.49 -1.18 1.94
CA ASN A 121 18.89 -1.51 2.11
C ASN A 121 19.81 -0.38 1.57
N THR A 122 19.59 0.80 2.08
CA THR A 122 20.42 2.00 1.84
C THR A 122 21.18 2.41 3.10
N ASP A 123 21.96 3.48 3.00
CA ASP A 123 22.65 4.13 4.11
C ASP A 123 21.99 5.48 4.42
N GLU A 124 22.12 5.93 5.67
CA GLU A 124 21.46 7.17 6.12
C GLU A 124 21.96 8.41 5.35
N ASP A 125 23.22 8.45 4.98
CA ASP A 125 23.84 9.54 4.21
C ASP A 125 23.33 9.64 2.76
N LYS A 126 22.67 8.60 2.24
CA LYS A 126 22.10 8.58 0.89
C LYS A 126 20.65 9.04 0.83
N VAL A 127 19.99 9.28 1.98
CA VAL A 127 18.55 9.60 2.05
C VAL A 127 18.18 10.80 1.19
N GLU A 128 18.94 11.90 1.28
CA GLU A 128 18.66 13.11 0.50
C GLU A 128 18.83 12.87 -1.01
N ALA A 129 19.86 12.11 -1.41
CA ALA A 129 20.07 11.76 -2.81
C ALA A 129 18.94 10.85 -3.37
N ILE A 130 18.38 9.98 -2.55
CA ILE A 130 17.20 9.17 -2.89
C ILE A 130 15.99 10.07 -3.11
N LYS A 131 15.69 10.97 -2.16
CA LYS A 131 14.57 11.91 -2.25
C LYS A 131 14.65 12.75 -3.52
N GLU A 132 15.82 13.33 -3.77
CA GLU A 132 16.06 14.15 -4.98
C GLU A 132 15.92 13.34 -6.27
N THR A 133 16.46 12.11 -6.30
CA THR A 133 16.37 11.24 -7.47
C THR A 133 14.93 10.85 -7.78
N VAL A 134 14.17 10.46 -6.74
CA VAL A 134 12.75 10.13 -6.88
C VAL A 134 11.96 11.34 -7.37
N HIS A 135 12.12 12.49 -6.72
CA HIS A 135 11.39 13.71 -7.06
C HIS A 135 11.67 14.15 -8.50
N THR A 136 12.94 14.29 -8.87
CA THR A 136 13.35 14.72 -10.21
C THR A 136 12.84 13.79 -11.31
N LEU A 137 12.87 12.46 -11.06
CA LEU A 137 12.36 11.52 -12.05
C LEU A 137 10.85 11.59 -12.18
N LEU A 138 10.11 11.68 -11.07
CA LEU A 138 8.66 11.80 -11.09
C LEU A 138 8.20 13.10 -11.77
N GLU A 139 8.89 14.23 -11.52
CA GLU A 139 8.65 15.48 -12.25
C GLU A 139 8.89 15.31 -13.75
N LYS A 140 10.03 14.70 -14.12
CA LYS A 140 10.35 14.44 -15.52
C LYS A 140 9.26 13.60 -16.21
N LEU A 141 8.81 12.53 -15.58
CA LEU A 141 7.76 11.65 -16.11
C LEU A 141 6.42 12.39 -16.24
N ALA A 142 6.07 13.21 -15.25
CA ALA A 142 4.85 13.99 -15.28
C ALA A 142 4.85 15.10 -16.34
N ASP A 143 6.02 15.70 -16.62
CA ASP A 143 6.16 16.82 -17.58
C ASP A 143 6.42 16.37 -19.02
N GLN A 144 7.24 15.34 -19.21
CA GLN A 144 7.67 14.88 -20.52
C GLN A 144 6.84 13.72 -21.08
N GLY A 145 5.95 13.17 -20.26
CA GLY A 145 5.13 12.02 -20.59
C GLY A 145 5.75 10.68 -20.19
N LEU A 146 4.87 9.71 -20.00
CA LEU A 146 5.23 8.31 -19.76
C LEU A 146 5.57 7.62 -21.09
N ASP A 147 6.50 6.66 -21.07
CA ASP A 147 6.70 5.76 -22.20
C ASP A 147 5.42 4.98 -22.49
N ARG A 148 4.85 5.22 -23.66
CA ARG A 148 3.53 4.73 -24.01
C ARG A 148 3.50 3.22 -24.19
N GLU A 149 4.52 2.64 -24.82
CA GLU A 149 4.58 1.20 -25.05
C GLU A 149 4.66 0.45 -23.72
N ARG A 150 5.47 0.95 -22.79
CA ARG A 150 5.56 0.40 -21.45
C ARG A 150 4.24 0.58 -20.67
N LEU A 151 3.59 1.73 -20.75
CA LEU A 151 2.33 1.98 -20.07
C LEU A 151 1.22 1.04 -20.58
N GLU A 152 1.10 0.85 -21.89
CA GLU A 152 0.19 -0.09 -22.53
C GLU A 152 0.48 -1.54 -22.09
N ALA A 153 1.75 -1.93 -22.03
CA ALA A 153 2.15 -3.26 -21.56
C ALA A 153 1.77 -3.50 -20.08
N CYS A 154 1.99 -2.51 -19.20
CA CYS A 154 1.59 -2.58 -17.80
C CYS A 154 0.07 -2.67 -17.66
N PHE A 155 -0.68 -1.86 -18.42
CA PHE A 155 -2.14 -1.90 -18.43
C PHE A 155 -2.67 -3.27 -18.90
N ASN A 156 -2.15 -3.79 -20.01
CA ASN A 156 -2.57 -5.08 -20.54
C ASN A 156 -2.31 -6.22 -19.55
N SER A 157 -1.14 -6.21 -18.91
CA SER A 157 -0.80 -7.19 -17.87
C SER A 157 -1.72 -7.08 -16.66
N PHE A 158 -2.03 -5.86 -16.22
CA PHE A 158 -2.98 -5.60 -15.15
C PHE A 158 -4.39 -6.08 -15.50
N ALA A 159 -4.91 -5.69 -16.67
CA ALA A 159 -6.25 -6.08 -17.15
C ALA A 159 -6.39 -7.60 -17.29
N PHE A 160 -5.34 -8.27 -17.76
CA PHE A 160 -5.32 -9.73 -17.83
C PHE A 160 -5.44 -10.35 -16.44
N ARG A 161 -4.61 -9.96 -15.48
CA ARG A 161 -4.66 -10.48 -14.11
C ARG A 161 -6.01 -10.23 -13.45
N LEU A 162 -6.62 -9.07 -13.68
CA LEU A 162 -7.90 -8.70 -13.09
C LEU A 162 -9.05 -9.51 -13.67
N ARG A 163 -9.01 -9.88 -14.97
CA ARG A 163 -10.00 -10.74 -15.63
C ARG A 163 -9.83 -12.22 -15.29
N ASP A 164 -8.60 -12.67 -15.21
CA ASP A 164 -8.29 -14.07 -14.92
C ASP A 164 -8.76 -14.49 -13.52
N ARG A 165 -8.69 -13.56 -12.56
CA ARG A 165 -9.17 -13.77 -11.18
C ARG A 165 -8.76 -15.13 -10.60
N ASP A 166 -7.61 -15.65 -11.04
CA ASP A 166 -7.07 -16.86 -10.43
C ASP A 166 -6.59 -16.50 -9.02
N GLY A 167 -7.36 -16.94 -8.03
CA GLY A 167 -7.09 -16.65 -6.64
C GLY A 167 -5.77 -17.27 -6.12
N GLY A 168 -5.13 -18.13 -6.91
CA GLY A 168 -3.85 -18.79 -6.65
C GLY A 168 -3.69 -19.43 -5.26
N TRP A 169 -3.98 -18.67 -4.22
CA TRP A 169 -3.87 -19.07 -2.80
C TRP A 169 -5.20 -19.52 -2.17
N ALA A 170 -6.34 -19.18 -2.78
CA ALA A 170 -7.68 -19.46 -2.25
C ALA A 170 -8.65 -19.88 -3.37
N PRO A 171 -9.71 -20.64 -3.03
CA PRO A 171 -10.80 -20.87 -3.95
C PRO A 171 -11.38 -19.54 -4.47
N ARG A 172 -11.69 -19.47 -5.76
CA ARG A 172 -12.20 -18.26 -6.42
C ARG A 172 -13.35 -17.59 -5.66
N SER A 173 -14.33 -18.39 -5.18
CA SER A 173 -15.47 -17.86 -4.42
C SER A 173 -15.06 -17.16 -3.12
N LEU A 174 -14.00 -17.63 -2.46
CA LEU A 174 -13.47 -16.98 -1.27
C LEU A 174 -12.76 -15.68 -1.63
N ALA A 175 -11.95 -15.68 -2.68
CA ALA A 175 -11.26 -14.47 -3.15
C ALA A 175 -12.27 -13.40 -3.57
N GLU A 176 -13.32 -13.76 -4.33
CA GLU A 176 -14.41 -12.85 -4.70
C GLU A 176 -15.18 -12.32 -3.47
N ALA A 177 -15.47 -13.18 -2.48
CA ALA A 177 -16.13 -12.75 -1.26
C ALA A 177 -15.28 -11.76 -0.43
N LEU A 178 -13.97 -11.95 -0.39
CA LEU A 178 -13.06 -11.00 0.26
C LEU A 178 -13.01 -9.67 -0.51
N THR A 179 -12.95 -9.71 -1.84
CA THR A 179 -12.98 -8.50 -2.69
C THR A 179 -14.27 -7.69 -2.51
N MET A 180 -15.40 -8.34 -2.23
CA MET A 180 -16.65 -7.62 -1.92
C MET A 180 -16.54 -6.79 -0.64
N LEU A 181 -15.72 -7.21 0.32
CA LEU A 181 -15.52 -6.50 1.58
C LEU A 181 -14.77 -5.17 1.40
N ASP A 182 -13.98 -5.01 0.32
CA ASP A 182 -13.17 -3.81 0.06
C ASP A 182 -14.02 -2.53 -0.10
N SER A 183 -15.30 -2.69 -0.45
CA SER A 183 -16.28 -1.58 -0.47
C SER A 183 -17.38 -1.75 0.57
N TRP A 184 -17.89 -2.96 0.76
CA TRP A 184 -19.05 -3.22 1.60
C TRP A 184 -18.85 -2.89 3.07
N LEU A 185 -17.68 -3.13 3.62
CA LEU A 185 -17.35 -2.77 5.01
C LEU A 185 -17.48 -1.27 5.31
N TYR A 186 -17.39 -0.43 4.28
CA TYR A 186 -17.44 1.03 4.38
C TYR A 186 -18.75 1.61 3.86
N GLY A 187 -19.76 0.76 3.60
CA GLY A 187 -21.09 1.17 3.13
C GLY A 187 -21.23 1.30 1.62
N GLY A 188 -20.23 0.86 0.85
CA GLY A 188 -20.25 0.84 -0.62
C GLY A 188 -21.02 -0.36 -1.20
N ASP A 189 -21.11 -0.41 -2.53
CA ASP A 189 -21.70 -1.52 -3.27
C ASP A 189 -20.80 -2.76 -3.18
N PRO A 190 -21.25 -3.89 -2.63
CA PRO A 190 -20.46 -5.12 -2.56
C PRO A 190 -20.03 -5.64 -3.94
N ALA A 191 -20.75 -5.30 -5.02
CA ALA A 191 -20.40 -5.71 -6.37
C ALA A 191 -19.38 -4.78 -7.05
N GLN A 192 -19.03 -3.64 -6.48
CA GLN A 192 -18.19 -2.61 -7.08
C GLN A 192 -16.89 -3.20 -7.66
N TYR A 193 -16.13 -3.89 -6.86
CA TYR A 193 -14.83 -4.47 -7.27
C TYR A 193 -14.95 -5.80 -8.04
N LEU A 194 -16.17 -6.33 -8.19
CA LEU A 194 -16.45 -7.45 -9.09
C LEU A 194 -16.77 -6.96 -10.51
N GLN A 195 -17.23 -5.73 -10.67
CA GLN A 195 -17.58 -5.10 -11.95
C GLN A 195 -16.38 -4.32 -12.50
N VAL A 196 -15.47 -5.03 -13.16
CA VAL A 196 -14.17 -4.47 -13.58
C VAL A 196 -14.16 -3.87 -14.98
N GLU A 197 -15.04 -4.33 -15.88
CA GLU A 197 -14.93 -4.02 -17.32
C GLU A 197 -15.08 -2.52 -17.60
N LYS A 198 -16.05 -1.85 -16.97
CA LYS A 198 -16.24 -0.41 -17.17
C LYS A 198 -15.01 0.41 -16.74
N ALA A 199 -14.40 0.06 -15.62
CA ALA A 199 -13.20 0.73 -15.15
C ALA A 199 -12.02 0.47 -16.10
N LEU A 200 -11.87 -0.76 -16.61
CA LEU A 200 -10.85 -1.09 -17.60
C LEU A 200 -11.04 -0.33 -18.92
N GLU A 201 -12.27 -0.25 -19.45
CA GLU A 201 -12.58 0.53 -20.66
C GLU A 201 -12.24 2.03 -20.47
N THR A 202 -12.58 2.59 -19.31
CA THR A 202 -12.22 3.97 -18.96
C THR A 202 -10.71 4.17 -18.96
N LEU A 203 -9.96 3.26 -18.31
CA LEU A 203 -8.50 3.36 -18.23
C LEU A 203 -7.84 3.18 -19.60
N GLU A 204 -8.32 2.23 -20.41
CA GLU A 204 -7.81 2.00 -21.76
C GLU A 204 -7.95 3.27 -22.62
N SER A 205 -9.12 3.92 -22.57
CA SER A 205 -9.36 5.18 -23.27
C SER A 205 -8.44 6.31 -22.79
N ASN A 206 -7.98 6.26 -21.55
CA ASN A 206 -7.15 7.26 -20.92
C ASN A 206 -5.63 7.04 -21.11
N LEU A 207 -5.19 5.94 -21.70
CA LEU A 207 -3.76 5.65 -21.92
C LEU A 207 -3.02 6.73 -22.72
N SER A 208 -3.73 7.47 -23.58
CA SER A 208 -3.13 8.49 -24.46
C SER A 208 -3.59 9.93 -24.16
N THR A 209 -4.27 10.17 -23.05
CA THR A 209 -4.88 11.48 -22.75
C THR A 209 -4.05 12.35 -21.81
N GLY A 210 -2.94 11.84 -21.28
CA GLY A 210 -2.17 12.49 -20.20
C GLY A 210 -2.77 12.25 -18.80
N TYR A 211 -3.75 11.38 -18.69
CA TYR A 211 -4.40 11.05 -17.42
C TYR A 211 -3.41 10.44 -16.40
N PHE A 212 -2.55 9.53 -16.84
CA PHE A 212 -1.60 8.86 -15.96
C PHE A 212 -0.48 9.79 -15.48
N GLU A 213 -0.03 10.72 -16.31
CA GLU A 213 0.92 11.77 -15.95
C GLU A 213 0.32 12.72 -14.90
N LYS A 214 -0.94 13.12 -15.10
CA LYS A 214 -1.67 13.93 -14.15
C LYS A 214 -1.84 13.20 -12.82
N LEU A 215 -2.26 11.94 -12.85
CA LEU A 215 -2.42 11.13 -11.64
C LEU A 215 -1.09 10.94 -10.90
N LEU A 216 0.01 10.69 -11.62
CA LEU A 216 1.34 10.60 -11.04
C LEU A 216 1.72 11.88 -10.30
N ARG A 217 1.45 13.04 -10.89
CA ARG A 217 1.67 14.36 -10.28
C ARG A 217 0.84 14.54 -9.03
N GLU A 218 -0.46 14.26 -9.10
CA GLU A 218 -1.40 14.36 -7.97
C GLU A 218 -1.00 13.44 -6.81
N LEU A 219 -0.55 12.21 -7.09
CA LEU A 219 -0.22 11.23 -6.06
C LEU A 219 1.08 11.54 -5.34
N PHE A 220 2.15 11.84 -6.06
CA PHE A 220 3.48 11.86 -5.49
C PHE A 220 4.08 13.27 -5.34
N LEU A 221 3.75 14.19 -6.23
CA LEU A 221 4.36 15.52 -6.24
C LEU A 221 3.52 16.55 -5.46
N GLU A 222 2.24 16.66 -5.78
CA GLU A 222 1.33 17.68 -5.27
C GLU A 222 0.43 17.20 -4.12
N ASN A 223 0.55 15.94 -3.72
CA ASN A 223 -0.29 15.36 -2.68
C ASN A 223 -0.08 16.06 -1.33
N PRO A 224 -1.11 16.70 -0.76
CA PRO A 224 -0.99 17.35 0.54
C PRO A 224 -0.98 16.35 1.71
N HIS A 225 -1.42 15.10 1.46
CA HIS A 225 -1.56 14.06 2.46
C HIS A 225 -0.50 12.98 2.24
N LYS A 226 0.74 13.30 2.59
CA LYS A 226 1.88 12.38 2.47
C LYS A 226 2.83 12.53 3.66
N ALA A 227 3.56 11.46 3.94
CA ALA A 227 4.60 11.43 4.97
C ALA A 227 5.78 10.57 4.52
N LEU A 228 6.97 10.94 4.99
CA LEU A 228 8.19 10.19 4.76
C LEU A 228 8.72 9.63 6.07
N ALA A 229 9.03 8.35 6.09
CA ALA A 229 9.65 7.65 7.20
C ALA A 229 11.06 7.20 6.83
N ILE A 230 12.02 7.45 7.72
CA ILE A 230 13.40 6.98 7.62
C ILE A 230 13.62 6.00 8.76
N LEU A 231 13.76 4.73 8.44
CA LEU A 231 13.99 3.65 9.40
C LEU A 231 15.48 3.32 9.45
N VAL A 232 16.10 3.61 10.58
CA VAL A 232 17.54 3.46 10.79
C VAL A 232 17.84 2.29 11.73
N PRO A 233 18.81 1.40 11.41
CA PRO A 233 19.15 0.28 12.28
C PRO A 233 19.80 0.78 13.57
N SER A 234 19.49 0.12 14.70
CA SER A 234 20.08 0.39 16.01
C SER A 234 20.47 -0.89 16.71
N ARG A 235 21.71 -0.95 17.17
CA ARG A 235 22.23 -2.07 17.98
C ARG A 235 21.86 -1.98 19.46
N THR A 236 21.48 -0.79 19.95
CA THR A 236 21.16 -0.55 21.37
C THR A 236 19.68 -0.62 21.68
N LEU A 237 18.82 -0.39 20.67
CA LEU A 237 17.36 -0.29 20.86
C LEU A 237 16.75 -1.55 21.50
N GLY A 238 17.28 -2.73 21.16
CA GLY A 238 16.82 -4.00 21.75
C GLY A 238 17.09 -4.09 23.24
N ASP A 239 18.29 -3.71 23.67
CA ASP A 239 18.64 -3.68 25.09
C ASP A 239 17.82 -2.63 25.86
N GLU A 240 17.62 -1.45 25.27
CA GLU A 240 16.79 -0.40 25.84
C GLU A 240 15.34 -0.84 26.03
N LYS A 241 14.76 -1.50 25.01
CA LYS A 241 13.39 -2.07 25.07
C LYS A 241 13.28 -3.16 26.15
N ARG A 242 14.23 -4.10 26.19
CA ARG A 242 14.27 -5.18 27.21
C ARG A 242 14.39 -4.62 28.61
N LYS A 243 15.25 -3.62 28.80
CA LYS A 243 15.39 -2.94 30.10
C LYS A 243 14.10 -2.24 30.51
N LYS A 244 13.50 -1.47 29.61
CA LYS A 244 12.22 -0.78 29.86
C LYS A 244 11.11 -1.76 30.24
N GLU A 245 11.04 -2.89 29.54
CA GLU A 245 10.04 -3.93 29.83
C GLU A 245 10.31 -4.60 31.19
N ALA A 246 11.56 -4.93 31.49
CA ALA A 246 11.94 -5.50 32.79
C ALA A 246 11.60 -4.53 33.95
N ASP A 247 11.89 -3.25 33.79
CA ASP A 247 11.59 -2.21 34.78
C ASP A 247 10.06 -2.08 34.97
N ARG A 248 9.28 -2.12 33.87
CA ARG A 248 7.82 -2.08 33.92
C ARG A 248 7.25 -3.30 34.65
N VAL A 249 7.70 -4.50 34.31
CA VAL A 249 7.25 -5.74 34.95
C VAL A 249 7.61 -5.74 36.43
N ALA A 250 8.83 -5.32 36.80
CA ALA A 250 9.24 -5.22 38.20
C ALA A 250 8.36 -4.27 39.00
N ALA A 251 8.01 -3.11 38.42
CA ALA A 251 7.12 -2.14 39.06
C ALA A 251 5.70 -2.69 39.25
N GLU A 252 5.15 -3.39 38.24
CA GLU A 252 3.85 -4.03 38.33
C GLU A 252 3.85 -5.16 39.40
N CYS A 253 4.86 -6.04 39.39
CA CYS A 253 4.99 -7.09 40.38
C CYS A 253 5.12 -6.55 41.79
N ALA A 254 5.83 -5.44 41.98
CA ALA A 254 5.96 -4.78 43.31
C ALA A 254 4.65 -4.18 43.84
N ALA A 255 3.71 -3.92 42.92
CA ALA A 255 2.36 -3.41 43.28
C ALA A 255 1.36 -4.55 43.62
N TRP A 256 1.71 -5.81 43.37
CA TRP A 256 0.86 -6.94 43.74
C TRP A 256 0.92 -7.16 45.24
N THR A 257 -0.22 -7.13 45.88
CA THR A 257 -0.38 -7.58 47.26
C THR A 257 -0.78 -9.04 47.26
N GLU A 258 -0.25 -9.81 48.23
CA GLU A 258 -0.64 -11.22 48.44
C GLU A 258 -2.13 -11.38 48.68
#